data_378f789de10722f128ab060f13d64700
#
_entry.id   378f789de10722f128ab060f13d64700
#
_cell.length_a   1.000
_cell.length_b   1.000
_cell.length_c   1.000
_cell.angle_alpha   90.00
_cell.angle_beta   90.00
_cell.angle_gamma   90.00
#
_symmetry.space_group_name_H-M   'P 1'
#
loop_
_entity.id
_entity.type
_entity.pdbx_description
1 polymer ?
#
loop_
_entity_poly.entity_id
_entity_poly.type
_entity_poly.pdbx_seq_one_letter_code
_entity_poly.pdbx_strand_id
1 'polypeptide(L)'
;RLELKQLNLGRFPIMLQSNACILHGMTPEARFYAGECRNDYGGYFIVDGKEKCIVSQEKFADNMIYIRSNADDPDAVYSYSAEVRTVSEDPSKPERKMAVKMVAPDAKYSNRQIVVDIPNVKKPMPLFIVMRALGIISDRDIVERCLLNLEANDAMVDLFIPCVHDACEVFTQAAALKFIATFTKEKTVAQVQNILMNYFLPQIGELNFGAKAYFLGYMAYKLLLVAMNVERPTDRDSFKFKRVEVPGALMFNLFRTYYNAHADNVRLKLDKKIKYGRDRNEFVGTQIMQVITADNYNEIFGERLIEAGFKKSFKGKWAATVQ
;
A
#
# COMPACT_ATOMS: atom_id res chain seq x y z
N ARG A 1 15.06 27.98 19.47
CA ARG A 1 15.24 26.88 18.54
C ARG A 1 16.28 25.93 19.16
N LEU A 2 15.90 24.66 19.42
CA LEU A 2 16.80 23.61 19.87
C LEU A 2 17.29 22.85 18.64
N GLU A 3 18.58 22.79 18.39
CA GLU A 3 19.18 21.98 17.35
C GLU A 3 19.82 20.75 17.99
N LEU A 4 19.26 19.58 17.68
CA LEU A 4 19.84 18.30 18.10
C LEU A 4 20.84 17.86 17.01
N LYS A 5 22.12 17.98 17.31
CA LYS A 5 23.18 17.49 16.43
C LYS A 5 23.43 16.02 16.73
N GLN A 6 23.46 15.19 15.67
CA GLN A 6 23.84 13.76 15.73
C GLN A 6 22.90 12.89 16.59
N LEU A 7 21.62 12.81 16.22
CA LEU A 7 20.72 11.82 16.80
C LEU A 7 21.12 10.40 16.36
N ASN A 8 21.54 9.55 17.29
CA ASN A 8 21.96 8.20 17.00
C ASN A 8 20.75 7.25 16.98
N LEU A 9 20.38 6.74 15.80
CA LEU A 9 19.30 5.76 15.62
C LEU A 9 19.73 4.31 15.85
N GLY A 10 21.02 4.08 16.08
CA GLY A 10 21.61 2.74 16.25
C GLY A 10 22.57 2.34 15.14
N ARG A 11 23.06 1.12 15.19
CA ARG A 11 23.99 0.56 14.21
C ARG A 11 23.22 -0.23 13.16
N PHE A 12 23.61 -0.04 11.89
CA PHE A 12 23.08 -0.76 10.75
C PHE A 12 24.05 -1.82 10.27
N PRO A 13 23.58 -3.05 9.97
CA PRO A 13 24.39 -4.00 9.23
C PRO A 13 24.57 -3.50 7.79
N ILE A 14 25.82 -3.52 7.33
CA ILE A 14 26.19 -3.13 5.98
C ILE A 14 26.60 -4.38 5.23
N MET A 15 26.11 -4.54 3.99
CA MET A 15 26.53 -5.62 3.11
C MET A 15 27.99 -5.43 2.72
N LEU A 16 28.80 -6.48 2.86
CA LEU A 16 30.21 -6.45 2.49
C LEU A 16 30.36 -6.14 1.00
N GLN A 17 31.32 -5.29 0.68
CA GLN A 17 31.66 -4.77 -0.65
C GLN A 17 30.54 -3.94 -1.33
N SER A 18 29.47 -3.57 -0.59
CA SER A 18 28.50 -2.59 -1.06
C SER A 18 29.08 -1.17 -1.04
N ASN A 19 28.41 -0.21 -1.68
CA ASN A 19 28.86 1.20 -1.74
C ASN A 19 29.08 1.85 -0.38
N ALA A 20 28.44 1.36 0.69
CA ALA A 20 28.61 1.84 2.05
C ALA A 20 29.70 1.06 2.83
N CYS A 21 30.27 0.01 2.27
CA CYS A 21 31.31 -0.80 2.91
C CYS A 21 32.69 -0.18 2.75
N ILE A 22 33.50 -0.24 3.78
CA ILE A 22 34.89 0.24 3.75
C ILE A 22 35.75 -0.48 2.71
N LEU A 23 35.40 -1.72 2.34
CA LEU A 23 36.11 -2.52 1.33
C LEU A 23 35.71 -2.17 -0.10
N HIS A 24 34.75 -1.27 -0.29
CA HIS A 24 34.27 -0.88 -1.61
C HIS A 24 35.38 -0.23 -2.44
N GLY A 25 35.55 -0.72 -3.67
CA GLY A 25 36.57 -0.19 -4.59
C GLY A 25 38.03 -0.59 -4.29
N MET A 26 38.29 -1.36 -3.23
CA MET A 26 39.64 -1.86 -2.95
C MET A 26 40.03 -2.96 -3.93
N THR A 27 41.33 -2.96 -4.33
CA THR A 27 41.87 -4.07 -5.11
C THR A 27 41.91 -5.37 -4.30
N PRO A 28 41.94 -6.55 -4.95
CA PRO A 28 42.07 -7.82 -4.25
C PRO A 28 43.30 -7.90 -3.32
N GLU A 29 44.43 -7.27 -3.73
CA GLU A 29 45.62 -7.20 -2.92
C GLU A 29 45.43 -6.32 -1.68
N ALA A 30 44.80 -5.15 -1.85
CA ALA A 30 44.53 -4.25 -0.72
C ALA A 30 43.60 -4.89 0.29
N ARG A 31 42.58 -5.62 -0.17
CA ARG A 31 41.66 -6.40 0.71
C ARG A 31 42.42 -7.50 1.45
N PHE A 32 43.31 -8.19 0.78
CA PHE A 32 44.16 -9.22 1.41
C PHE A 32 45.05 -8.65 2.51
N TYR A 33 45.67 -7.49 2.30
CA TYR A 33 46.44 -6.80 3.34
C TYR A 33 45.56 -6.29 4.50
N ALA A 34 44.27 -6.02 4.24
CA ALA A 34 43.33 -5.69 5.27
C ALA A 34 42.82 -6.92 6.05
N GLY A 35 43.28 -8.14 5.73
CA GLY A 35 42.88 -9.38 6.39
C GLY A 35 41.73 -10.17 5.75
N GLU A 36 41.30 -9.72 4.57
CA GLU A 36 40.20 -10.36 3.84
C GLU A 36 40.70 -11.37 2.80
N CYS A 37 39.85 -12.33 2.42
CA CYS A 37 40.18 -13.25 1.34
C CYS A 37 40.18 -12.53 -0.02
N ARG A 38 41.18 -12.81 -0.88
CA ARG A 38 41.28 -12.23 -2.23
C ARG A 38 40.10 -12.59 -3.12
N ASN A 39 39.51 -13.78 -2.91
CA ASN A 39 38.43 -14.32 -3.73
C ASN A 39 37.04 -14.10 -3.10
N ASP A 40 36.95 -13.26 -2.08
CA ASP A 40 35.67 -12.92 -1.50
C ASP A 40 34.93 -11.86 -2.35
N TYR A 41 33.75 -12.20 -2.81
CA TYR A 41 32.89 -11.32 -3.62
C TYR A 41 31.95 -10.47 -2.76
N GLY A 42 31.90 -10.68 -1.44
CA GLY A 42 30.98 -9.98 -0.54
C GLY A 42 29.53 -10.41 -0.74
N GLY A 43 28.58 -9.49 -0.55
CA GLY A 43 27.16 -9.77 -0.70
C GLY A 43 26.49 -10.37 0.54
N TYR A 44 27.20 -10.49 1.65
CA TYR A 44 26.69 -10.98 2.93
C TYR A 44 26.92 -9.95 4.04
N PHE A 45 26.40 -10.23 5.22
CA PHE A 45 26.46 -9.37 6.40
C PHE A 45 27.15 -10.09 7.56
N ILE A 46 27.87 -9.34 8.39
CA ILE A 46 28.44 -9.85 9.64
C ILE A 46 27.63 -9.25 10.80
N VAL A 47 26.87 -10.09 11.50
CA VAL A 47 26.04 -9.66 12.62
C VAL A 47 26.35 -10.50 13.85
N ASP A 48 26.77 -9.86 14.93
CA ASP A 48 27.21 -10.51 16.19
C ASP A 48 28.27 -11.61 15.91
N GLY A 49 29.24 -11.34 15.04
CA GLY A 49 30.33 -12.27 14.69
C GLY A 49 29.95 -13.46 13.79
N LYS A 50 28.73 -13.45 13.22
CA LYS A 50 28.26 -14.51 12.32
C LYS A 50 27.95 -13.94 10.94
N GLU A 51 28.35 -14.67 9.91
CA GLU A 51 27.96 -14.38 8.54
C GLU A 51 26.48 -14.64 8.31
N LYS A 52 25.78 -13.69 7.73
CA LYS A 52 24.35 -13.75 7.43
C LYS A 52 24.09 -13.32 6.00
N CYS A 53 23.24 -14.05 5.31
CA CYS A 53 22.82 -13.74 3.96
C CYS A 53 21.32 -13.43 3.96
N ILE A 54 20.92 -12.44 3.15
CA ILE A 54 19.50 -12.17 2.87
C ILE A 54 19.20 -12.80 1.52
N VAL A 55 18.33 -13.82 1.52
CA VAL A 55 17.89 -14.48 0.29
C VAL A 55 16.88 -13.57 -0.42
N SER A 56 17.11 -13.30 -1.70
CA SER A 56 16.18 -12.56 -2.55
C SER A 56 14.81 -13.25 -2.57
N GLN A 57 13.73 -12.48 -2.57
CA GLN A 57 12.36 -12.98 -2.51
C GLN A 57 11.63 -12.67 -3.82
N GLU A 58 10.85 -13.64 -4.29
CA GLU A 58 9.92 -13.41 -5.40
C GLU A 58 8.65 -12.75 -4.88
N LYS A 59 8.15 -11.74 -5.59
CA LYS A 59 6.84 -11.14 -5.33
C LYS A 59 6.05 -10.91 -6.62
N PHE A 60 4.75 -10.72 -6.48
CA PHE A 60 3.92 -10.26 -7.59
C PHE A 60 4.23 -8.79 -7.92
N ALA A 61 4.18 -8.46 -9.23
CA ALA A 61 4.38 -7.09 -9.68
C ALA A 61 3.28 -6.17 -9.15
N ASP A 62 3.70 -5.02 -8.61
CA ASP A 62 2.78 -3.99 -8.14
C ASP A 62 2.16 -3.23 -9.32
N ASN A 63 1.01 -2.59 -9.11
CA ASN A 63 0.28 -1.76 -10.09
C ASN A 63 -0.14 -2.50 -11.38
N MET A 64 -0.13 -3.82 -11.36
CA MET A 64 -0.62 -4.67 -12.47
C MET A 64 -2.04 -5.16 -12.17
N ILE A 65 -2.85 -5.30 -13.21
CA ILE A 65 -4.22 -5.82 -13.11
C ILE A 65 -4.16 -7.34 -13.24
N TYR A 66 -4.68 -8.03 -12.23
CA TYR A 66 -4.80 -9.48 -12.18
C TYR A 66 -6.26 -9.87 -12.25
N ILE A 67 -6.66 -10.60 -13.28
CA ILE A 67 -8.03 -11.03 -13.46
C ILE A 67 -8.14 -12.52 -13.13
N ARG A 68 -9.07 -12.82 -12.21
CA ARG A 68 -9.38 -14.19 -11.78
C ARG A 68 -10.78 -14.54 -12.25
N SER A 69 -10.95 -15.80 -12.68
CA SER A 69 -12.24 -16.43 -12.90
C SER A 69 -12.52 -17.41 -11.77
N ASN A 70 -13.67 -17.29 -11.12
CA ASN A 70 -14.22 -18.26 -10.19
C ASN A 70 -15.57 -18.75 -10.71
N ALA A 71 -15.80 -18.70 -12.04
CA ALA A 71 -17.09 -19.05 -12.65
C ALA A 71 -17.43 -20.54 -12.49
N ASP A 72 -16.42 -21.39 -12.28
CA ASP A 72 -16.57 -22.84 -12.09
C ASP A 72 -16.91 -23.22 -10.65
N ASP A 73 -16.83 -22.27 -9.69
CA ASP A 73 -17.15 -22.51 -8.28
C ASP A 73 -18.61 -22.10 -8.00
N PRO A 74 -19.53 -23.04 -7.76
CA PRO A 74 -20.94 -22.75 -7.54
C PRO A 74 -21.22 -21.98 -6.26
N ASP A 75 -20.29 -22.02 -5.28
CA ASP A 75 -20.44 -21.34 -4.00
C ASP A 75 -19.76 -19.94 -4.01
N ALA A 76 -19.15 -19.56 -5.11
CA ALA A 76 -18.47 -18.27 -5.23
C ALA A 76 -19.47 -17.10 -5.26
N VAL A 77 -19.34 -16.18 -4.33
CA VAL A 77 -20.13 -14.92 -4.32
C VAL A 77 -19.81 -14.04 -5.52
N TYR A 78 -18.60 -14.13 -6.05
CA TYR A 78 -18.12 -13.35 -7.19
C TYR A 78 -17.58 -14.27 -8.27
N SER A 79 -18.17 -14.19 -9.47
CA SER A 79 -17.77 -15.00 -10.62
C SER A 79 -16.42 -14.57 -11.20
N TYR A 80 -16.17 -13.27 -11.27
CA TYR A 80 -14.93 -12.70 -11.78
C TYR A 80 -14.42 -11.59 -10.87
N SER A 81 -13.10 -11.44 -10.78
CA SER A 81 -12.47 -10.35 -10.04
C SER A 81 -11.25 -9.81 -10.77
N ALA A 82 -11.14 -8.49 -10.90
CA ALA A 82 -9.96 -7.77 -11.36
C ALA A 82 -9.31 -7.10 -10.14
N GLU A 83 -8.15 -7.58 -9.74
CA GLU A 83 -7.42 -7.12 -8.57
C GLU A 83 -6.19 -6.32 -8.95
N VAL A 84 -5.88 -5.29 -8.19
CA VAL A 84 -4.63 -4.53 -8.30
C VAL A 84 -4.04 -4.27 -6.92
N ARG A 85 -2.73 -4.47 -6.79
CA ARG A 85 -1.95 -3.99 -5.64
C ARG A 85 -1.40 -2.63 -6.00
N THR A 86 -1.94 -1.61 -5.38
CA THR A 86 -1.61 -0.23 -5.66
C THR A 86 -0.49 0.25 -4.75
N VAL A 87 0.58 0.74 -5.34
CA VAL A 87 1.74 1.28 -4.62
C VAL A 87 1.97 2.69 -5.12
N SER A 88 2.01 3.65 -4.19
CA SER A 88 2.32 5.05 -4.47
C SER A 88 3.79 5.21 -4.89
N GLU A 89 4.11 6.29 -5.60
CA GLU A 89 5.50 6.71 -5.81
C GLU A 89 6.20 7.08 -4.49
N ASP A 90 5.44 7.51 -3.50
CA ASP A 90 5.96 7.77 -2.15
C ASP A 90 6.18 6.44 -1.40
N PRO A 91 7.44 6.02 -1.16
CA PRO A 91 7.76 4.77 -0.51
C PRO A 91 7.35 4.72 0.97
N SER A 92 6.97 5.84 1.58
CA SER A 92 6.46 5.89 2.95
C SER A 92 5.04 5.35 3.07
N LYS A 93 4.25 5.40 1.98
CA LYS A 93 2.87 4.94 1.95
C LYS A 93 2.81 3.42 1.79
N PRO A 94 2.02 2.71 2.60
CA PRO A 94 1.88 1.26 2.48
C PRO A 94 1.13 0.89 1.20
N GLU A 95 1.42 -0.30 0.66
CA GLU A 95 0.65 -0.88 -0.44
C GLU A 95 -0.82 -1.04 -0.06
N ARG A 96 -1.71 -0.91 -1.03
CA ARG A 96 -3.16 -1.08 -0.86
C ARG A 96 -3.70 -2.04 -1.92
N LYS A 97 -4.63 -2.87 -1.52
CA LYS A 97 -5.35 -3.76 -2.43
C LYS A 97 -6.68 -3.11 -2.81
N MET A 98 -6.96 -3.12 -4.09
CA MET A 98 -8.24 -2.72 -4.67
C MET A 98 -8.71 -3.82 -5.61
N ALA A 99 -10.01 -4.02 -5.72
CA ALA A 99 -10.58 -4.99 -6.66
C ALA A 99 -11.89 -4.48 -7.26
N VAL A 100 -12.10 -4.81 -8.52
CA VAL A 100 -13.38 -4.72 -9.22
C VAL A 100 -13.89 -6.14 -9.37
N LYS A 101 -15.11 -6.42 -8.93
CA LYS A 101 -15.68 -7.76 -8.86
C LYS A 101 -17.04 -7.80 -9.53
N MET A 102 -17.32 -8.91 -10.20
CA MET A 102 -18.65 -9.21 -10.74
C MET A 102 -19.34 -10.21 -9.83
N VAL A 103 -20.55 -9.87 -9.39
CA VAL A 103 -21.37 -10.75 -8.55
C VAL A 103 -21.78 -11.98 -9.36
N ALA A 104 -21.69 -13.14 -8.75
CA ALA A 104 -22.14 -14.39 -9.40
C ALA A 104 -23.69 -14.36 -9.56
N PRO A 105 -24.22 -14.90 -10.67
CA PRO A 105 -25.64 -15.04 -10.84
C PRO A 105 -26.20 -16.04 -9.80
N ASP A 106 -27.21 -15.62 -9.05
CA ASP A 106 -27.93 -16.50 -8.14
C ASP A 106 -29.08 -17.19 -8.88
N ALA A 107 -29.54 -18.34 -8.38
CA ALA A 107 -30.66 -19.11 -8.94
C ALA A 107 -31.97 -18.29 -9.04
N LYS A 108 -32.11 -17.25 -8.21
CA LYS A 108 -33.27 -16.35 -8.18
C LYS A 108 -33.09 -15.06 -8.98
N TYR A 109 -31.85 -14.60 -9.13
CA TYR A 109 -31.54 -13.31 -9.75
C TYR A 109 -30.32 -13.47 -10.68
N SER A 110 -30.48 -13.20 -11.97
CA SER A 110 -29.38 -13.19 -12.94
C SER A 110 -28.52 -11.92 -12.81
N ASN A 111 -28.31 -11.46 -11.61
CA ASN A 111 -27.60 -10.23 -11.32
C ASN A 111 -26.11 -10.45 -11.53
N ARG A 112 -25.52 -9.74 -12.49
CA ARG A 112 -24.08 -9.67 -12.75
C ARG A 112 -23.57 -8.26 -12.43
N GLN A 113 -23.92 -7.77 -11.26
CA GLN A 113 -23.54 -6.44 -10.80
C GLN A 113 -22.04 -6.32 -10.65
N ILE A 114 -21.48 -5.17 -11.02
CA ILE A 114 -20.07 -4.88 -10.84
C ILE A 114 -19.92 -4.01 -9.60
N VAL A 115 -19.12 -4.50 -8.66
CA VAL A 115 -18.83 -3.83 -7.40
C VAL A 115 -17.33 -3.57 -7.25
N VAL A 116 -16.99 -2.55 -6.50
CA VAL A 116 -15.62 -2.07 -6.29
C VAL A 116 -15.26 -2.17 -4.82
N ASP A 117 -14.18 -2.87 -4.51
CA ASP A 117 -13.59 -2.89 -3.17
C ASP A 117 -12.69 -1.66 -3.01
N ILE A 118 -13.07 -0.76 -2.12
CA ILE A 118 -12.29 0.44 -1.79
C ILE A 118 -11.58 0.20 -0.45
N PRO A 119 -10.29 0.49 -0.33
CA PRO A 119 -9.59 0.40 0.95
C PRO A 119 -10.29 1.23 2.03
N ASN A 120 -10.36 0.71 3.26
CA ASN A 120 -11.01 1.34 4.41
C ASN A 120 -12.55 1.55 4.30
N VAL A 121 -13.21 0.94 3.34
CA VAL A 121 -14.68 0.85 3.26
C VAL A 121 -15.10 -0.58 3.58
N LYS A 122 -16.10 -0.74 4.44
CA LYS A 122 -16.49 -2.06 5.01
C LYS A 122 -17.14 -3.02 4.02
N LYS A 123 -17.81 -2.49 2.99
CA LYS A 123 -18.53 -3.29 1.98
C LYS A 123 -18.09 -2.87 0.59
N PRO A 124 -18.12 -3.78 -0.40
CA PRO A 124 -17.97 -3.42 -1.80
C PRO A 124 -19.04 -2.39 -2.22
N MET A 125 -18.65 -1.41 -3.03
CA MET A 125 -19.53 -0.35 -3.51
C MET A 125 -19.91 -0.58 -4.97
N PRO A 126 -21.17 -0.30 -5.37
CA PRO A 126 -21.56 -0.35 -6.77
C PRO A 126 -20.67 0.55 -7.65
N LEU A 127 -20.29 0.03 -8.83
CA LEU A 127 -19.36 0.73 -9.74
C LEU A 127 -19.82 2.16 -10.08
N PHE A 128 -21.10 2.34 -10.39
CA PHE A 128 -21.66 3.64 -10.79
C PHE A 128 -21.62 4.66 -9.64
N ILE A 129 -21.85 4.23 -8.41
CA ILE A 129 -21.75 5.10 -7.23
C ILE A 129 -20.31 5.58 -7.04
N VAL A 130 -19.32 4.69 -7.23
CA VAL A 130 -17.90 5.08 -7.15
C VAL A 130 -17.52 6.04 -8.26
N MET A 131 -17.97 5.79 -9.49
CA MET A 131 -17.73 6.69 -10.63
C MET A 131 -18.34 8.08 -10.39
N ARG A 132 -19.57 8.15 -9.86
CA ARG A 132 -20.22 9.42 -9.49
C ARG A 132 -19.48 10.14 -8.36
N ALA A 133 -18.96 9.39 -7.36
CA ALA A 133 -18.12 9.97 -6.31
C ALA A 133 -16.81 10.58 -6.85
N LEU A 134 -16.25 9.99 -7.93
CA LEU A 134 -15.07 10.51 -8.62
C LEU A 134 -15.39 11.68 -9.58
N GLY A 135 -16.67 12.04 -9.76
CA GLY A 135 -17.12 13.19 -10.54
C GLY A 135 -17.70 12.88 -11.92
N ILE A 136 -17.87 11.61 -12.28
CA ILE A 136 -18.54 11.20 -13.52
C ILE A 136 -20.02 10.93 -13.21
N ILE A 137 -20.90 11.81 -13.60
CA ILE A 137 -22.32 11.80 -13.17
C ILE A 137 -23.20 11.02 -14.13
N SER A 138 -23.03 11.24 -15.45
CA SER A 138 -23.87 10.66 -16.50
C SER A 138 -23.59 9.16 -16.67
N ASP A 139 -24.64 8.35 -16.73
CA ASP A 139 -24.54 6.91 -16.95
C ASP A 139 -23.89 6.59 -18.29
N ARG A 140 -24.21 7.37 -19.33
CA ARG A 140 -23.58 7.25 -20.63
C ARG A 140 -22.07 7.47 -20.55
N ASP A 141 -21.64 8.53 -19.86
CA ASP A 141 -20.22 8.86 -19.72
C ASP A 141 -19.47 7.78 -18.91
N ILE A 142 -20.15 7.16 -17.94
CA ILE A 142 -19.59 6.03 -17.17
C ILE A 142 -19.37 4.82 -18.08
N VAL A 143 -20.38 4.44 -18.87
CA VAL A 143 -20.28 3.30 -19.78
C VAL A 143 -19.24 3.57 -20.87
N GLU A 144 -19.20 4.79 -21.44
CA GLU A 144 -18.22 5.18 -22.44
C GLU A 144 -16.78 5.11 -21.89
N ARG A 145 -16.54 5.52 -20.64
CA ARG A 145 -15.23 5.39 -19.99
C ARG A 145 -14.84 3.93 -19.72
N CYS A 146 -15.82 3.08 -19.48
CA CYS A 146 -15.57 1.65 -19.29
C CYS A 146 -15.31 0.93 -20.62
N LEU A 147 -16.07 1.21 -21.66
CA LEU A 147 -16.00 0.49 -22.93
C LEU A 147 -15.08 1.13 -23.97
N LEU A 148 -14.67 2.39 -23.77
CA LEU A 148 -13.81 3.21 -24.65
C LEU A 148 -14.42 3.49 -26.03
N ASN A 149 -14.97 2.49 -26.68
CA ASN A 149 -15.68 2.59 -27.94
C ASN A 149 -17.01 1.84 -27.85
N LEU A 150 -18.12 2.57 -27.78
CA LEU A 150 -19.45 2.01 -27.63
C LEU A 150 -19.87 1.20 -28.86
N GLU A 151 -19.55 1.68 -30.09
CA GLU A 151 -19.93 1.01 -31.33
C GLU A 151 -19.24 -0.35 -31.49
N ALA A 152 -17.97 -0.45 -31.09
CA ALA A 152 -17.22 -1.70 -31.18
C ALA A 152 -17.60 -2.70 -30.07
N ASN A 153 -18.16 -2.22 -28.95
CA ASN A 153 -18.46 -3.01 -27.76
C ASN A 153 -19.96 -3.01 -27.40
N ASP A 154 -20.83 -2.84 -28.38
CA ASP A 154 -22.30 -2.71 -28.18
C ASP A 154 -22.87 -3.89 -27.36
N ALA A 155 -22.45 -5.10 -27.63
CA ALA A 155 -22.86 -6.30 -26.88
C ALA A 155 -22.50 -6.26 -25.37
N MET A 156 -21.57 -5.39 -24.95
CA MET A 156 -21.18 -5.24 -23.54
C MET A 156 -21.99 -4.18 -22.81
N VAL A 157 -22.71 -3.30 -23.53
CA VAL A 157 -23.51 -2.22 -22.95
C VAL A 157 -24.59 -2.78 -22.04
N ASP A 158 -25.26 -3.85 -22.46
CA ASP A 158 -26.34 -4.48 -21.71
C ASP A 158 -25.87 -5.10 -20.39
N LEU A 159 -24.58 -5.43 -20.27
CA LEU A 159 -24.01 -5.95 -19.01
C LEU A 159 -23.94 -4.90 -17.89
N PHE A 160 -24.09 -3.60 -18.22
CA PHE A 160 -24.16 -2.54 -17.22
C PHE A 160 -25.56 -2.28 -16.68
N ILE A 161 -26.61 -2.84 -17.30
CA ILE A 161 -28.01 -2.65 -16.84
C ILE A 161 -28.19 -2.95 -15.34
N PRO A 162 -27.68 -4.06 -14.78
CA PRO A 162 -27.76 -4.31 -13.33
C PRO A 162 -27.03 -3.25 -12.50
N CYS A 163 -25.93 -2.69 -13.01
CA CYS A 163 -25.15 -1.65 -12.31
C CYS A 163 -25.91 -0.31 -12.27
N VAL A 164 -26.66 0.03 -13.33
CA VAL A 164 -27.52 1.21 -13.38
C VAL A 164 -28.62 1.08 -12.34
N HIS A 165 -29.27 -0.09 -12.25
CA HIS A 165 -30.32 -0.34 -11.26
C HIS A 165 -29.81 -0.22 -9.82
N ASP A 166 -28.60 -0.71 -9.51
CA ASP A 166 -27.97 -0.59 -8.18
C ASP A 166 -27.68 0.86 -7.77
N ALA A 167 -27.56 1.77 -8.72
CA ALA A 167 -27.23 3.16 -8.48
C ALA A 167 -28.42 4.12 -8.69
N CYS A 168 -29.64 3.59 -8.88
CA CYS A 168 -30.82 4.36 -9.30
C CYS A 168 -31.26 5.45 -8.32
N GLU A 169 -30.86 5.40 -7.05
CA GLU A 169 -31.21 6.41 -6.04
C GLU A 169 -30.14 7.50 -5.84
N VAL A 170 -28.98 7.35 -6.48
CA VAL A 170 -27.80 8.18 -6.22
C VAL A 170 -27.33 8.88 -7.50
N PHE A 171 -27.92 10.04 -7.84
CA PHE A 171 -27.64 10.75 -9.11
C PHE A 171 -26.59 11.85 -9.02
N THR A 172 -26.19 12.29 -7.82
CA THR A 172 -25.26 13.40 -7.65
C THR A 172 -23.98 12.95 -6.96
N GLN A 173 -22.87 13.68 -7.21
CA GLN A 173 -21.62 13.41 -6.52
C GLN A 173 -21.73 13.50 -4.99
N ALA A 174 -22.47 14.51 -4.50
CA ALA A 174 -22.66 14.68 -3.06
C ALA A 174 -23.44 13.52 -2.43
N ALA A 175 -24.47 13.00 -3.13
CA ALA A 175 -25.21 11.82 -2.70
C ALA A 175 -24.35 10.57 -2.70
N ALA A 176 -23.50 10.39 -3.73
CA ALA A 176 -22.54 9.26 -3.81
C ALA A 176 -21.54 9.27 -2.67
N LEU A 177 -20.95 10.42 -2.36
CA LEU A 177 -20.03 10.57 -1.24
C LEU A 177 -20.71 10.28 0.11
N LYS A 178 -21.94 10.75 0.31
CA LYS A 178 -22.75 10.45 1.51
C LYS A 178 -23.08 8.96 1.61
N PHE A 179 -23.43 8.33 0.50
CA PHE A 179 -23.69 6.89 0.47
C PHE A 179 -22.47 6.08 0.89
N ILE A 180 -21.29 6.34 0.31
CA ILE A 180 -20.03 5.67 0.68
C ILE A 180 -19.69 5.95 2.15
N ALA A 181 -19.95 7.16 2.67
CA ALA A 181 -19.65 7.53 4.05
C ALA A 181 -20.36 6.62 5.06
N THR A 182 -21.56 6.11 4.75
CA THR A 182 -22.29 5.21 5.66
C THR A 182 -21.51 3.93 5.97
N PHE A 183 -20.63 3.50 5.07
CA PHE A 183 -19.82 2.27 5.19
C PHE A 183 -18.38 2.54 5.66
N THR A 184 -18.03 3.76 5.97
CA THR A 184 -16.72 4.12 6.54
C THR A 184 -16.76 4.07 8.08
N LYS A 185 -15.59 4.13 8.73
CA LYS A 185 -15.47 4.10 10.18
C LYS A 185 -16.08 5.33 10.85
N GLU A 186 -15.79 6.53 10.32
CA GLU A 186 -16.20 7.82 10.90
C GLU A 186 -17.53 8.34 10.34
N LYS A 187 -18.04 7.70 9.27
CA LYS A 187 -19.29 8.06 8.59
C LYS A 187 -19.36 9.53 8.12
N THR A 188 -18.20 10.13 7.80
CA THR A 188 -18.11 11.52 7.35
C THR A 188 -17.71 11.59 5.87
N VAL A 189 -18.23 12.60 5.17
CA VAL A 189 -17.85 12.86 3.76
C VAL A 189 -16.36 13.21 3.65
N ALA A 190 -15.81 13.95 4.63
CA ALA A 190 -14.40 14.30 4.67
C ALA A 190 -13.49 13.05 4.71
N GLN A 191 -13.91 12.02 5.47
CA GLN A 191 -13.17 10.74 5.48
C GLN A 191 -13.19 10.05 4.13
N VAL A 192 -14.34 10.05 3.43
CA VAL A 192 -14.45 9.46 2.07
C VAL A 192 -13.53 10.19 1.10
N GLN A 193 -13.53 11.52 1.13
CA GLN A 193 -12.63 12.31 0.29
C GLN A 193 -11.16 11.97 0.58
N ASN A 194 -10.77 11.88 1.85
CA ASN A 194 -9.42 11.46 2.24
C ASN A 194 -9.08 10.03 1.73
N ILE A 195 -10.04 9.09 1.80
CA ILE A 195 -9.87 7.73 1.27
C ILE A 195 -9.66 7.77 -0.24
N LEU A 196 -10.49 8.49 -0.98
CA LEU A 196 -10.39 8.59 -2.44
C LEU A 196 -9.10 9.31 -2.89
N MET A 197 -8.59 10.25 -2.10
CA MET A 197 -7.34 10.94 -2.37
C MET A 197 -6.11 10.06 -2.11
N ASN A 198 -6.00 9.51 -0.90
CA ASN A 198 -4.76 8.93 -0.39
C ASN A 198 -4.69 7.40 -0.47
N TYR A 199 -5.84 6.71 -0.48
CA TYR A 199 -5.87 5.24 -0.39
C TYR A 199 -6.40 4.57 -1.66
N PHE A 200 -7.24 5.26 -2.43
CA PHE A 200 -7.79 4.76 -3.67
C PHE A 200 -6.90 5.14 -4.84
N LEU A 201 -6.30 4.13 -5.51
CA LEU A 201 -5.40 4.31 -6.67
C LEU A 201 -4.31 5.38 -6.45
N PRO A 202 -3.49 5.25 -5.40
CA PRO A 202 -2.49 6.26 -5.07
C PRO A 202 -1.38 6.40 -6.12
N GLN A 203 -1.14 5.40 -6.97
CA GLN A 203 -0.17 5.43 -8.07
C GLN A 203 -0.54 6.45 -9.18
N ILE A 204 -1.81 6.86 -9.26
CA ILE A 204 -2.28 7.82 -10.28
C ILE A 204 -2.11 9.27 -9.80
N GLY A 205 -1.88 9.45 -8.52
CA GLY A 205 -1.79 10.76 -7.88
C GLY A 205 -2.99 11.05 -6.98
N GLU A 206 -2.84 12.01 -6.07
CA GLU A 206 -3.81 12.24 -5.00
C GLU A 206 -5.10 12.91 -5.53
N LEU A 207 -4.98 13.94 -6.36
CA LEU A 207 -6.09 14.79 -6.80
C LEU A 207 -6.62 14.47 -8.22
N ASN A 208 -6.02 13.51 -8.90
CA ASN A 208 -6.37 13.20 -10.29
C ASN A 208 -7.57 12.25 -10.38
N PHE A 209 -8.75 12.71 -9.95
CA PHE A 209 -9.96 11.87 -9.92
C PHE A 209 -10.42 11.42 -11.32
N GLY A 210 -10.20 12.24 -12.35
CA GLY A 210 -10.53 11.87 -13.73
C GLY A 210 -9.73 10.67 -14.23
N ALA A 211 -8.43 10.65 -13.99
CA ALA A 211 -7.58 9.51 -14.34
C ALA A 211 -7.84 8.28 -13.48
N LYS A 212 -8.19 8.46 -12.20
CA LYS A 212 -8.64 7.36 -11.33
C LYS A 212 -9.92 6.71 -11.85
N ALA A 213 -10.89 7.51 -12.29
CA ALA A 213 -12.12 7.01 -12.90
C ALA A 213 -11.84 6.28 -14.24
N TYR A 214 -10.92 6.80 -15.04
CA TYR A 214 -10.51 6.14 -16.30
C TYR A 214 -9.85 4.78 -16.02
N PHE A 215 -8.95 4.70 -15.06
CA PHE A 215 -8.30 3.45 -14.69
C PHE A 215 -9.29 2.42 -14.11
N LEU A 216 -10.25 2.90 -13.29
CA LEU A 216 -11.34 2.07 -12.78
C LEU A 216 -12.20 1.52 -13.91
N GLY A 217 -12.56 2.36 -14.89
CA GLY A 217 -13.27 1.94 -16.11
C GLY A 217 -12.49 0.90 -16.89
N TYR A 218 -11.17 1.09 -17.06
CA TYR A 218 -10.32 0.13 -17.73
C TYR A 218 -10.26 -1.22 -16.99
N MET A 219 -10.24 -1.23 -15.66
CA MET A 219 -10.34 -2.47 -14.88
C MET A 219 -11.67 -3.19 -15.11
N ALA A 220 -12.78 -2.44 -15.14
CA ALA A 220 -14.09 -2.99 -15.46
C ALA A 220 -14.15 -3.55 -16.89
N TYR A 221 -13.58 -2.84 -17.87
CA TYR A 221 -13.47 -3.33 -19.24
C TYR A 221 -12.73 -4.66 -19.33
N LYS A 222 -11.55 -4.74 -18.73
CA LYS A 222 -10.76 -5.97 -18.71
C LYS A 222 -11.50 -7.13 -18.02
N LEU A 223 -12.25 -6.84 -16.96
CA LEU A 223 -13.10 -7.83 -16.29
C LEU A 223 -14.18 -8.37 -17.25
N LEU A 224 -14.85 -7.47 -18.00
CA LEU A 224 -15.89 -7.84 -18.96
C LEU A 224 -15.34 -8.66 -20.11
N LEU A 225 -14.14 -8.34 -20.63
CA LEU A 225 -13.50 -9.15 -21.70
C LEU A 225 -13.30 -10.61 -21.28
N VAL A 226 -12.90 -10.82 -20.04
CA VAL A 226 -12.75 -12.18 -19.49
C VAL A 226 -14.11 -12.83 -19.23
N ALA A 227 -15.09 -12.08 -18.73
CA ALA A 227 -16.44 -12.58 -18.49
C ALA A 227 -17.16 -13.02 -19.78
N MET A 228 -16.84 -12.39 -20.91
CA MET A 228 -17.32 -12.76 -22.24
C MET A 228 -16.44 -13.78 -22.97
N ASN A 229 -15.40 -14.30 -22.32
CA ASN A 229 -14.44 -15.25 -22.90
C ASN A 229 -13.68 -14.69 -24.12
N VAL A 230 -13.57 -13.38 -24.28
CA VAL A 230 -12.75 -12.71 -25.30
C VAL A 230 -11.25 -12.78 -24.92
N GLU A 231 -10.94 -12.59 -23.64
CA GLU A 231 -9.60 -12.74 -23.09
C GLU A 231 -9.57 -13.87 -22.05
N ARG A 232 -8.41 -14.49 -21.87
CA ARG A 232 -8.21 -15.50 -20.81
C ARG A 232 -7.92 -14.81 -19.48
N PRO A 233 -8.28 -15.45 -18.34
CA PRO A 233 -7.84 -14.98 -17.02
C PRO A 233 -6.32 -14.83 -16.95
N THR A 234 -5.84 -13.95 -16.09
CA THR A 234 -4.42 -13.69 -15.95
C THR A 234 -3.69 -14.89 -15.36
N ASP A 235 -2.69 -15.40 -16.09
CA ASP A 235 -1.75 -16.37 -15.55
C ASP A 235 -0.81 -15.67 -14.57
N ARG A 236 -1.05 -15.89 -13.27
CA ARG A 236 -0.28 -15.25 -12.18
C ARG A 236 1.14 -15.83 -12.04
N ASP A 237 1.38 -17.03 -12.59
CA ASP A 237 2.68 -17.69 -12.50
C ASP A 237 3.64 -17.28 -13.63
N SER A 238 3.12 -16.58 -14.62
CA SER A 238 3.95 -16.00 -15.69
C SER A 238 4.98 -15.01 -15.12
N PHE A 239 6.22 -15.12 -15.57
CA PHE A 239 7.32 -14.22 -15.20
C PHE A 239 7.05 -12.74 -15.50
N LYS A 240 6.14 -12.43 -16.43
CA LYS A 240 5.67 -11.08 -16.70
C LYS A 240 5.16 -10.38 -15.43
N PHE A 241 4.51 -11.13 -14.54
CA PHE A 241 3.88 -10.62 -13.32
C PHE A 241 4.71 -10.86 -12.06
N LYS A 242 5.96 -11.30 -12.22
CA LYS A 242 6.86 -11.56 -11.10
C LYS A 242 7.96 -10.49 -11.03
N ARG A 243 8.36 -10.17 -9.80
CA ARG A 243 9.50 -9.30 -9.49
C ARG A 243 10.35 -9.97 -8.44
N VAL A 244 11.64 -9.63 -8.42
CA VAL A 244 12.58 -10.12 -7.42
C VAL A 244 12.90 -8.97 -6.47
N GLU A 245 12.61 -9.15 -5.20
CA GLU A 245 13.04 -8.24 -4.15
C GLU A 245 14.48 -8.59 -3.73
N VAL A 246 15.39 -7.71 -4.07
CA VAL A 246 16.81 -7.84 -3.71
C VAL A 246 17.03 -7.47 -2.24
N PRO A 247 18.16 -7.89 -1.61
CA PRO A 247 18.44 -7.62 -0.21
C PRO A 247 18.29 -6.15 0.21
N GLY A 248 18.66 -5.20 -0.65
CA GLY A 248 18.51 -3.77 -0.38
C GLY A 248 17.06 -3.33 -0.22
N ALA A 249 16.15 -3.83 -1.06
CA ALA A 249 14.72 -3.55 -0.96
C ALA A 249 14.12 -4.15 0.32
N LEU A 250 14.51 -5.39 0.66
CA LEU A 250 14.07 -6.05 1.88
C LEU A 250 14.56 -5.32 3.14
N MET A 251 15.79 -4.86 3.15
CA MET A 251 16.34 -4.04 4.25
C MET A 251 15.63 -2.69 4.37
N PHE A 252 15.32 -2.04 3.25
CA PHE A 252 14.56 -0.79 3.27
C PHE A 252 13.17 -0.98 3.88
N ASN A 253 12.44 -2.02 3.49
CA ASN A 253 11.14 -2.34 4.06
C ASN A 253 11.21 -2.63 5.56
N LEU A 254 12.25 -3.35 5.99
CA LEU A 254 12.51 -3.63 7.38
C LEU A 254 12.82 -2.34 8.17
N PHE A 255 13.67 -1.47 7.62
CA PHE A 255 13.97 -0.17 8.21
C PHE A 255 12.72 0.67 8.40
N ARG A 256 11.89 0.79 7.34
CA ARG A 256 10.64 1.54 7.39
C ARG A 256 9.72 1.05 8.51
N THR A 257 9.62 -0.27 8.68
CA THR A 257 8.78 -0.88 9.73
C THR A 257 9.25 -0.48 11.12
N TYR A 258 10.54 -0.62 11.40
CA TYR A 258 11.09 -0.26 12.71
C TYR A 258 11.20 1.24 12.94
N TYR A 259 11.40 2.03 11.87
CA TYR A 259 11.39 3.48 11.96
C TYR A 259 9.99 4.01 12.34
N ASN A 260 8.94 3.50 11.72
CA ASN A 260 7.57 3.85 12.07
C ASN A 260 7.25 3.48 13.53
N ALA A 261 7.62 2.28 13.96
CA ALA A 261 7.48 1.88 15.36
C ALA A 261 8.28 2.77 16.33
N HIS A 262 9.48 3.21 15.92
CA HIS A 262 10.28 4.17 16.70
C HIS A 262 9.59 5.54 16.77
N ALA A 263 9.05 6.05 15.66
CA ALA A 263 8.32 7.32 15.61
C ALA A 263 7.08 7.29 16.51
N ASP A 264 6.31 6.19 16.49
CA ASP A 264 5.15 6.00 17.36
C ASP A 264 5.55 5.95 18.84
N ASN A 265 6.67 5.30 19.17
CA ASN A 265 7.18 5.26 20.52
C ASN A 265 7.64 6.64 21.01
N VAL A 266 8.34 7.41 20.17
CA VAL A 266 8.71 8.79 20.46
C VAL A 266 7.46 9.64 20.73
N ARG A 267 6.42 9.50 19.88
CA ARG A 267 5.13 10.18 20.08
C ARG A 267 4.49 9.83 21.41
N LEU A 268 4.44 8.54 21.76
CA LEU A 268 3.87 8.10 23.05
C LEU A 268 4.67 8.63 24.25
N LYS A 269 5.99 8.70 24.16
CA LYS A 269 6.83 9.27 25.21
C LYS A 269 6.61 10.77 25.36
N LEU A 270 6.48 11.50 24.26
CA LEU A 270 6.14 12.92 24.28
C LEU A 270 4.77 13.16 24.89
N ASP A 271 3.75 12.38 24.47
CA ASP A 271 2.39 12.49 25.02
C ASP A 271 2.36 12.23 26.53
N LYS A 272 3.11 11.23 27.01
CA LYS A 272 3.25 10.95 28.44
C LYS A 272 3.91 12.11 29.18
N LYS A 273 4.99 12.68 28.65
CA LYS A 273 5.66 13.83 29.27
C LYS A 273 4.77 15.07 29.31
N ILE A 274 4.03 15.34 28.25
CA ILE A 274 3.07 16.45 28.21
C ILE A 274 1.97 16.29 29.26
N LYS A 275 1.38 15.07 29.34
CA LYS A 275 0.35 14.78 30.35
C LYS A 275 0.89 14.94 31.77
N TYR A 276 2.08 14.39 32.06
CA TYR A 276 2.70 14.44 33.35
C TYR A 276 3.07 15.90 33.77
N GLY A 277 3.55 16.71 32.83
CA GLY A 277 3.84 18.14 33.05
C GLY A 277 2.57 18.95 33.26
N ARG A 278 1.45 18.64 32.61
CA ARG A 278 0.15 19.24 32.86
C ARG A 278 -0.36 18.96 34.26
N ASP A 279 -0.28 17.70 34.71
CA ASP A 279 -0.75 17.28 36.03
C ASP A 279 0.05 17.96 37.15
N ARG A 280 1.30 18.33 36.89
CA ARG A 280 2.16 19.06 37.83
C ARG A 280 2.16 20.58 37.65
N ASN A 281 1.33 21.13 36.75
CA ASN A 281 1.33 22.55 36.39
C ASN A 281 2.72 23.12 35.94
N GLU A 282 3.60 22.22 35.42
CA GLU A 282 4.93 22.59 34.94
C GLU A 282 4.86 23.30 33.58
N PHE A 283 3.79 23.09 32.81
CA PHE A 283 3.59 23.68 31.50
C PHE A 283 2.35 24.56 31.45
N VAL A 284 2.54 25.86 31.49
CA VAL A 284 1.48 26.86 31.35
C VAL A 284 1.64 27.57 30.00
N GLY A 285 0.65 27.48 29.14
CA GLY A 285 0.61 28.20 27.86
C GLY A 285 1.61 27.71 26.81
N THR A 286 2.42 28.59 26.23
CA THR A 286 3.37 28.33 25.12
C THR A 286 4.61 27.50 25.49
N GLN A 287 4.76 27.12 26.75
CA GLN A 287 5.93 26.38 27.25
C GLN A 287 5.99 24.89 26.83
N ILE A 288 4.99 24.39 26.09
CA ILE A 288 5.03 23.05 25.49
C ILE A 288 6.31 22.80 24.63
N MET A 289 6.90 23.88 24.09
CA MET A 289 8.18 23.79 23.36
C MET A 289 9.37 23.39 24.25
N GLN A 290 9.24 23.47 25.56
CA GLN A 290 10.29 23.11 26.53
C GLN A 290 10.23 21.64 26.97
N VAL A 291 9.29 20.86 26.46
CA VAL A 291 9.20 19.42 26.75
C VAL A 291 10.46 18.67 26.34
N ILE A 292 11.13 19.11 25.27
CA ILE A 292 12.39 18.55 24.81
C ILE A 292 13.52 19.49 25.24
N THR A 293 14.41 19.00 26.10
CA THR A 293 15.60 19.70 26.59
C THR A 293 16.88 18.97 26.19
N ALA A 294 18.02 19.63 26.31
CA ALA A 294 19.33 19.04 26.05
C ALA A 294 19.63 17.82 26.94
N ASP A 295 18.99 17.74 28.12
CA ASP A 295 19.22 16.68 29.09
C ASP A 295 18.31 15.46 28.85
N ASN A 296 17.09 15.68 28.32
CA ASN A 296 16.08 14.63 28.21
C ASN A 296 15.87 14.08 26.78
N TYR A 297 16.51 14.66 25.77
CA TYR A 297 16.31 14.23 24.38
C TYR A 297 16.75 12.77 24.18
N ASN A 298 17.82 12.33 24.86
CA ASN A 298 18.30 10.95 24.76
C ASN A 298 17.29 9.93 25.34
N GLU A 299 16.53 10.30 26.36
CA GLU A 299 15.45 9.45 26.90
C GLU A 299 14.29 9.32 25.93
N ILE A 300 13.94 10.40 25.21
CA ILE A 300 12.84 10.45 24.27
C ILE A 300 13.21 9.70 22.99
N PHE A 301 14.39 9.99 22.42
CA PHE A 301 14.82 9.51 21.11
C PHE A 301 15.82 8.35 21.17
N GLY A 302 16.44 8.09 22.32
CA GLY A 302 17.61 7.22 22.47
C GLY A 302 17.33 5.70 22.44
N GLU A 303 16.11 5.26 22.22
CA GLU A 303 15.83 3.83 22.09
C GLU A 303 16.40 3.26 20.79
N ARG A 304 17.29 2.27 20.93
CA ARG A 304 17.87 1.53 19.82
C ARG A 304 16.91 0.48 19.24
N LEU A 305 15.64 0.87 19.04
CA LEU A 305 14.57 -0.02 18.59
C LEU A 305 14.86 -0.54 17.18
N ILE A 306 15.41 0.32 16.32
CA ILE A 306 15.79 -0.01 14.95
C ILE A 306 16.95 -1.02 14.96
N GLU A 307 18.02 -0.76 15.72
CA GLU A 307 19.16 -1.69 15.84
C GLU A 307 18.74 -3.06 16.38
N ALA A 308 17.94 -3.07 17.44
CA ALA A 308 17.42 -4.30 18.03
C ALA A 308 16.53 -5.07 17.04
N GLY A 309 15.73 -4.35 16.27
CA GLY A 309 14.90 -4.92 15.22
C GLY A 309 15.69 -5.58 14.11
N PHE A 310 16.75 -4.94 13.61
CA PHE A 310 17.64 -5.55 12.64
C PHE A 310 18.35 -6.80 13.20
N LYS A 311 18.89 -6.74 14.40
CA LYS A 311 19.50 -7.91 15.06
C LYS A 311 18.51 -9.07 15.21
N LYS A 312 17.27 -8.80 15.61
CA LYS A 312 16.20 -9.78 15.73
C LYS A 312 15.89 -10.43 14.38
N SER A 313 15.80 -9.63 13.32
CA SER A 313 15.49 -10.09 11.96
C SER A 313 16.60 -10.97 11.40
N PHE A 314 17.87 -10.58 11.54
CA PHE A 314 19.01 -11.39 11.12
C PHE A 314 19.21 -12.69 11.95
N LYS A 315 18.56 -12.81 13.10
CA LYS A 315 18.50 -14.06 13.90
C LYS A 315 17.39 -15.02 13.44
N GLY A 316 16.75 -14.77 12.30
CA GLY A 316 15.74 -15.65 11.71
C GLY A 316 14.30 -15.24 12.01
N LYS A 317 14.05 -14.09 12.64
CA LYS A 317 12.69 -13.55 12.90
C LYS A 317 12.37 -12.40 11.95
N TRP A 318 12.62 -12.61 10.67
CA TRP A 318 12.32 -11.61 9.62
C TRP A 318 10.82 -11.38 9.53
N ALA A 319 10.40 -10.12 9.42
CA ALA A 319 9.00 -9.70 9.38
C ALA A 319 8.12 -10.12 10.58
N ALA A 320 8.73 -10.55 11.71
CA ALA A 320 7.97 -10.73 12.94
C ALA A 320 7.37 -9.39 13.38
N THR A 321 6.05 -9.38 13.62
CA THR A 321 5.27 -8.22 14.05
C THR A 321 6.02 -7.48 15.16
N VAL A 322 6.21 -6.19 14.98
CA VAL A 322 6.70 -5.30 16.04
C VAL A 322 5.52 -5.13 17.00
N GLN A 323 5.52 -5.87 18.10
CA GLN A 323 4.57 -5.70 19.21
C GLN A 323 5.04 -4.59 20.14
#